data_99b7c24e08b5434dfff4940b934a2028
#
_entry.id   99b7c24e08b5434dfff4940b934a2028
#
_cell.length_a   1.000
_cell.length_b   1.000
_cell.length_c   1.000
_cell.angle_alpha   90.00
_cell.angle_beta   90.00
_cell.angle_gamma   90.00
#
_symmetry.space_group_name_H-M   'P 1'
#
loop_
_entity.id
_entity.type
_entity.pdbx_description
1 polymer ?
#
loop_
_entity_poly.entity_id
_entity_poly.type
_entity_poly.pdbx_seq_one_letter_code
_entity_poly.pdbx_strand_id
1 'polypeptide(L)'
;MSSEFVLEEAGLSRLSHVSLEVTDLDVALGFYASVFGMQVVLERNLEGPEFEAVTDTPGARSRLVRGLVAGNAVVQLFWHSWREPLVEKRTLMSFEVRDARTAYSVLMASGVSCQSEPVVFDNSIAFVIHDPDGHPIEIIEWTPDASPYRASAG
;
A
#
# COMPACT_ATOMS: atom_id res chain seq x y z
N MET A 1 26.69 23.60 -11.60
CA MET A 1 26.84 22.16 -11.36
C MET A 1 25.66 21.45 -12.01
N SER A 2 25.89 20.37 -12.71
CA SER A 2 24.80 19.52 -13.17
C SER A 2 24.24 18.74 -11.99
N SER A 3 22.92 18.68 -11.86
CA SER A 3 22.27 17.85 -10.87
C SER A 3 22.54 16.37 -11.15
N GLU A 4 22.69 15.57 -10.10
CA GLU A 4 22.88 14.12 -10.24
C GLU A 4 21.62 13.43 -10.77
N PHE A 5 20.44 14.02 -10.52
CA PHE A 5 19.15 13.55 -11.03
C PHE A 5 18.18 14.73 -11.25
N VAL A 6 17.17 14.52 -12.11
CA VAL A 6 16.33 15.61 -12.64
C VAL A 6 15.61 16.43 -11.55
N LEU A 7 15.13 15.80 -10.47
CA LEU A 7 14.37 16.49 -9.41
C LEU A 7 15.23 16.96 -8.23
N GLU A 8 16.54 16.90 -8.32
CA GLU A 8 17.46 17.32 -7.24
C GLU A 8 17.24 18.79 -6.85
N GLU A 9 17.22 19.70 -7.82
CA GLU A 9 17.02 21.15 -7.59
C GLU A 9 15.63 21.47 -7.05
N ALA A 10 14.63 20.63 -7.36
CA ALA A 10 13.28 20.75 -6.82
C ALA A 10 13.14 20.23 -5.38
N GLY A 11 14.21 19.65 -4.82
CA GLY A 11 14.22 19.17 -3.44
C GLY A 11 13.42 17.90 -3.24
N LEU A 12 13.56 16.91 -4.15
CA LEU A 12 12.93 15.59 -3.94
C LEU A 12 13.33 15.04 -2.58
N SER A 13 12.34 14.81 -1.70
CA SER A 13 12.59 14.42 -0.30
C SER A 13 12.22 12.96 -0.01
N ARG A 14 11.07 12.51 -0.47
CA ARG A 14 10.55 11.17 -0.15
C ARG A 14 9.38 10.77 -1.04
N LEU A 15 9.06 9.48 -1.05
CA LEU A 15 7.77 9.01 -1.52
C LEU A 15 6.68 9.53 -0.56
N SER A 16 5.70 10.29 -1.09
CA SER A 16 4.63 10.85 -0.28
C SER A 16 3.68 9.75 0.21
N HIS A 17 3.10 8.99 -0.69
CA HIS A 17 2.16 7.92 -0.39
C HIS A 17 1.98 7.00 -1.59
N VAL A 18 1.40 5.83 -1.34
CA VAL A 18 0.89 4.92 -2.36
C VAL A 18 -0.63 5.00 -2.37
N SER A 19 -1.25 5.17 -3.54
CA SER A 19 -2.69 5.19 -3.69
C SER A 19 -3.19 3.90 -4.30
N LEU A 20 -4.22 3.32 -3.70
CA LEU A 20 -4.90 2.12 -4.17
C LEU A 20 -6.33 2.47 -4.56
N GLU A 21 -6.74 2.15 -5.77
CA GLU A 21 -8.14 2.25 -6.17
C GLU A 21 -8.95 1.12 -5.56
N VAL A 22 -10.08 1.46 -4.96
CA VAL A 22 -10.95 0.52 -4.27
C VAL A 22 -12.39 0.64 -4.77
N THR A 23 -13.14 -0.45 -4.73
CA THR A 23 -14.55 -0.48 -5.10
C THR A 23 -15.46 -0.03 -3.97
N ASP A 24 -15.09 -0.36 -2.74
CA ASP A 24 -15.80 -0.01 -1.51
C ASP A 24 -14.79 0.52 -0.48
N LEU A 25 -14.85 1.81 -0.20
CA LEU A 25 -13.89 2.48 0.67
C LEU A 25 -13.99 1.98 2.13
N ASP A 26 -15.19 1.71 2.62
CA ASP A 26 -15.39 1.26 4.00
C ASP A 26 -14.89 -0.18 4.20
N VAL A 27 -15.12 -1.05 3.22
CA VAL A 27 -14.58 -2.43 3.24
C VAL A 27 -13.06 -2.42 3.16
N ALA A 28 -12.47 -1.62 2.27
CA ALA A 28 -11.03 -1.50 2.16
C ALA A 28 -10.39 -0.94 3.44
N LEU A 29 -10.97 0.13 4.01
CA LEU A 29 -10.51 0.70 5.27
C LEU A 29 -10.57 -0.31 6.42
N GLY A 30 -11.66 -1.07 6.52
CA GLY A 30 -11.80 -2.14 7.50
C GLY A 30 -10.69 -3.18 7.41
N PHE A 31 -10.31 -3.58 6.21
CA PHE A 31 -9.19 -4.49 5.96
C PHE A 31 -7.86 -3.89 6.42
N TYR A 32 -7.49 -2.71 5.94
CA TYR A 32 -6.20 -2.10 6.28
C TYR A 32 -6.09 -1.72 7.75
N ALA A 33 -7.19 -1.34 8.39
CA ALA A 33 -7.22 -1.10 9.83
C ALA A 33 -7.04 -2.39 10.65
N SER A 34 -7.76 -3.47 10.30
CA SER A 34 -7.73 -4.71 11.08
C SER A 34 -6.48 -5.55 10.83
N VAL A 35 -5.95 -5.57 9.60
CA VAL A 35 -4.78 -6.39 9.25
C VAL A 35 -3.47 -5.66 9.54
N PHE A 36 -3.38 -4.37 9.18
CA PHE A 36 -2.13 -3.60 9.25
C PHE A 36 -2.14 -2.49 10.31
N GLY A 37 -3.24 -2.35 11.06
CA GLY A 37 -3.35 -1.31 12.07
C GLY A 37 -3.33 0.10 11.49
N MET A 38 -3.89 0.30 10.28
CA MET A 38 -3.93 1.59 9.61
C MET A 38 -4.60 2.64 10.49
N GLN A 39 -3.89 3.72 10.75
CA GLN A 39 -4.38 4.89 11.48
C GLN A 39 -4.73 6.00 10.49
N VAL A 40 -6.02 6.35 10.40
CA VAL A 40 -6.49 7.39 9.49
C VAL A 40 -5.96 8.75 9.92
N VAL A 41 -5.34 9.47 9.00
CA VAL A 41 -4.82 10.83 9.21
C VAL A 41 -5.56 11.87 8.37
N LEU A 42 -6.28 11.45 7.34
CA LEU A 42 -7.02 12.35 6.45
C LEU A 42 -8.17 11.60 5.77
N GLU A 43 -9.34 12.23 5.73
CA GLU A 43 -10.45 11.86 4.86
C GLU A 43 -10.85 13.07 4.02
N ARG A 44 -11.14 12.86 2.75
CA ARG A 44 -11.60 13.91 1.85
C ARG A 44 -12.58 13.41 0.80
N ASN A 45 -13.51 14.29 0.47
CA ASN A 45 -14.26 14.25 -0.78
C ASN A 45 -13.60 15.23 -1.75
N LEU A 46 -13.35 14.80 -2.97
CA LEU A 46 -12.76 15.61 -4.02
C LEU A 46 -13.76 15.77 -5.16
N GLU A 47 -14.03 17.01 -5.53
CA GLU A 47 -14.90 17.40 -6.64
C GLU A 47 -14.58 18.84 -7.04
N GLY A 48 -15.14 19.29 -8.15
CA GLY A 48 -15.01 20.66 -8.61
C GLY A 48 -13.95 20.87 -9.69
N PRO A 49 -13.79 22.14 -10.17
CA PRO A 49 -13.00 22.44 -11.36
C PRO A 49 -11.53 22.00 -11.30
N GLU A 50 -10.89 22.17 -10.14
CA GLU A 50 -9.49 21.78 -9.97
C GLU A 50 -9.31 20.27 -10.03
N PHE A 51 -10.26 19.53 -9.44
CA PHE A 51 -10.21 18.06 -9.48
C PHE A 51 -10.54 17.54 -10.87
N GLU A 52 -11.52 18.13 -11.57
CA GLU A 52 -11.82 17.82 -12.97
C GLU A 52 -10.60 18.07 -13.88
N ALA A 53 -9.89 19.17 -13.65
CA ALA A 53 -8.69 19.49 -14.42
C ALA A 53 -7.55 18.48 -14.20
N VAL A 54 -7.30 18.10 -12.96
CA VAL A 54 -6.22 17.16 -12.61
C VAL A 54 -6.50 15.73 -13.07
N THR A 55 -7.77 15.35 -13.15
CA THR A 55 -8.20 14.02 -13.62
C THR A 55 -8.55 13.96 -15.10
N ASP A 56 -8.58 15.12 -15.77
CA ASP A 56 -9.07 15.27 -17.15
C ASP A 56 -10.46 14.62 -17.34
N THR A 57 -11.34 14.76 -16.34
CA THR A 57 -12.65 14.11 -16.32
C THR A 57 -13.72 15.08 -15.84
N PRO A 58 -14.61 15.59 -16.73
CA PRO A 58 -15.73 16.41 -16.32
C PRO A 58 -16.67 15.69 -15.34
N GLY A 59 -17.05 16.37 -14.26
CA GLY A 59 -17.93 15.83 -13.23
C GLY A 59 -17.27 14.76 -12.32
N ALA A 60 -15.95 14.63 -12.37
CA ALA A 60 -15.21 13.69 -11.52
C ALA A 60 -15.45 13.95 -10.02
N ARG A 61 -15.75 12.88 -9.28
CA ARG A 61 -15.83 12.89 -7.83
C ARG A 61 -15.06 11.71 -7.26
N SER A 62 -14.41 11.92 -6.16
CA SER A 62 -13.69 10.87 -5.44
C SER A 62 -13.85 11.02 -3.94
N ARG A 63 -13.73 9.90 -3.26
CA ARG A 63 -13.54 9.85 -1.81
C ARG A 63 -12.21 9.20 -1.53
N LEU A 64 -11.45 9.76 -0.62
CA LEU A 64 -10.19 9.16 -0.20
C LEU A 64 -10.05 9.10 1.31
N VAL A 65 -9.36 8.08 1.76
CA VAL A 65 -8.86 7.92 3.12
C VAL A 65 -7.36 7.73 3.05
N ARG A 66 -6.61 8.52 3.79
CA ARG A 66 -5.16 8.38 3.92
C ARG A 66 -4.80 7.99 5.33
N GLY A 67 -3.90 7.04 5.49
CA GLY A 67 -3.51 6.55 6.79
C GLY A 67 -2.07 6.12 6.88
N LEU A 68 -1.59 5.98 8.11
CA LEU A 68 -0.29 5.42 8.43
C LEU A 68 -0.43 3.93 8.70
N VAL A 69 0.41 3.15 8.04
CA VAL A 69 0.54 1.70 8.21
C VAL A 69 1.95 1.41 8.73
N ALA A 70 2.07 0.51 9.70
CA ALA A 70 3.35 0.17 10.34
C ALA A 70 4.11 1.39 10.89
N GLY A 71 3.40 2.46 11.23
CA GLY A 71 3.94 3.68 11.84
C GLY A 71 4.64 4.66 10.89
N ASN A 72 4.97 4.27 9.66
CA ASN A 72 5.76 5.11 8.75
C ASN A 72 5.34 5.07 7.27
N ALA A 73 4.61 4.07 6.84
CA ALA A 73 4.14 3.99 5.47
C ALA A 73 2.81 4.71 5.31
N VAL A 74 2.71 5.60 4.32
CA VAL A 74 1.46 6.31 4.01
C VAL A 74 0.74 5.61 2.87
N VAL A 75 -0.45 5.10 3.16
CA VAL A 75 -1.32 4.45 2.18
C VAL A 75 -2.59 5.27 2.03
N GLN A 76 -2.99 5.50 0.80
CA GLN A 76 -4.23 6.19 0.45
C GLN A 76 -5.17 5.22 -0.26
N LEU A 77 -6.38 5.10 0.25
CA LEU A 77 -7.45 4.35 -0.39
C LEU A 77 -8.33 5.35 -1.16
N PHE A 78 -8.60 5.05 -2.41
CA PHE A 78 -9.20 6.01 -3.34
C PHE A 78 -10.38 5.36 -4.08
N TRP A 79 -11.58 5.89 -3.87
CA TRP A 79 -12.76 5.53 -4.65
C TRP A 79 -13.06 6.62 -5.69
N HIS A 80 -13.36 6.21 -6.92
CA HIS A 80 -13.70 7.10 -8.03
C HIS A 80 -15.10 6.88 -8.55
N SER A 81 -15.82 7.96 -8.85
CA SER A 81 -17.21 7.90 -9.31
C SER A 81 -17.37 7.54 -10.79
N TRP A 82 -16.30 7.63 -11.58
CA TRP A 82 -16.40 7.55 -13.05
C TRP A 82 -15.83 6.29 -13.67
N ARG A 83 -15.25 5.42 -12.88
CA ARG A 83 -14.67 4.17 -13.40
C ARG A 83 -14.65 3.08 -12.34
N GLU A 84 -14.73 1.85 -12.82
CA GLU A 84 -14.42 0.68 -12.00
C GLU A 84 -12.92 0.48 -11.91
N PRO A 85 -12.38 0.06 -10.75
CA PRO A 85 -10.98 -0.31 -10.62
C PRO A 85 -10.62 -1.46 -11.57
N LEU A 86 -9.37 -1.44 -12.05
CA LEU A 86 -8.86 -2.53 -12.91
C LEU A 86 -8.89 -3.85 -12.15
N VAL A 87 -9.32 -4.91 -12.84
CA VAL A 87 -9.30 -6.28 -12.29
C VAL A 87 -7.87 -6.77 -12.12
N GLU A 88 -7.00 -6.50 -13.10
CA GLU A 88 -5.59 -6.85 -13.03
C GLU A 88 -4.82 -5.79 -12.23
N LYS A 89 -4.16 -6.21 -11.15
CA LYS A 89 -3.33 -5.35 -10.30
C LYS A 89 -1.87 -5.59 -10.62
N ARG A 90 -1.14 -4.53 -10.92
CA ARG A 90 0.28 -4.59 -11.32
C ARG A 90 1.25 -4.03 -10.28
N THR A 91 0.74 -3.44 -9.21
CA THR A 91 1.55 -2.90 -8.11
C THR A 91 1.48 -3.85 -6.93
N LEU A 92 2.64 -4.16 -6.35
CA LEU A 92 2.78 -4.98 -5.16
C LEU A 92 3.42 -4.12 -4.06
N MET A 93 2.74 -4.01 -2.92
CA MET A 93 3.34 -3.49 -1.70
C MET A 93 3.96 -4.66 -0.94
N SER A 94 5.09 -4.42 -0.28
CA SER A 94 5.75 -5.42 0.55
C SER A 94 5.88 -4.90 1.98
N PHE A 95 5.46 -5.71 2.95
CA PHE A 95 5.57 -5.40 4.38
C PHE A 95 6.47 -6.41 5.07
N GLU A 96 7.45 -5.89 5.81
CA GLU A 96 8.37 -6.71 6.60
C GLU A 96 7.72 -7.14 7.92
N VAL A 97 7.85 -8.41 8.25
CA VAL A 97 7.45 -9.01 9.53
C VAL A 97 8.63 -9.71 10.18
N ARG A 98 8.58 -9.93 11.48
CA ARG A 98 9.62 -10.66 12.20
C ARG A 98 9.53 -12.18 12.06
N ASP A 99 8.32 -12.69 11.80
CA ASP A 99 8.05 -14.13 11.68
C ASP A 99 6.96 -14.35 10.63
N ALA A 100 7.37 -14.76 9.45
CA ALA A 100 6.46 -14.98 8.31
C ALA A 100 5.50 -16.16 8.55
N ARG A 101 5.92 -17.20 9.25
CA ARG A 101 5.05 -18.36 9.52
C ARG A 101 3.96 -18.01 10.52
N THR A 102 4.30 -17.27 11.58
CA THR A 102 3.30 -16.75 12.52
C THR A 102 2.35 -15.78 11.81
N ALA A 103 2.87 -14.88 10.97
CA ALA A 103 2.04 -13.97 10.18
C ALA A 103 1.05 -14.74 9.29
N TYR A 104 1.51 -15.76 8.58
CA TYR A 104 0.65 -16.62 7.76
C TYR A 104 -0.48 -17.27 8.59
N SER A 105 -0.13 -17.86 9.73
CA SER A 105 -1.10 -18.55 10.60
C SER A 105 -2.19 -17.62 11.12
N VAL A 106 -1.83 -16.41 11.57
CA VAL A 106 -2.82 -15.45 12.09
C VAL A 106 -3.65 -14.83 10.98
N LEU A 107 -3.08 -14.60 9.80
CA LEU A 107 -3.82 -14.09 8.64
C LEU A 107 -4.83 -15.12 8.13
N MET A 108 -4.44 -16.38 8.02
CA MET A 108 -5.34 -17.49 7.66
C MET A 108 -6.48 -17.62 8.67
N ALA A 109 -6.19 -17.58 9.95
CA ALA A 109 -7.20 -17.65 11.02
C ALA A 109 -8.16 -16.45 10.98
N SER A 110 -7.73 -15.31 10.48
CA SER A 110 -8.54 -14.10 10.30
C SER A 110 -9.33 -14.07 8.99
N GLY A 111 -9.22 -15.11 8.16
CA GLY A 111 -9.93 -15.20 6.87
C GLY A 111 -9.33 -14.37 5.74
N VAL A 112 -8.07 -13.93 5.88
CA VAL A 112 -7.38 -13.21 4.82
C VAL A 112 -7.02 -14.16 3.68
N SER A 113 -7.23 -13.73 2.44
CA SER A 113 -6.88 -14.51 1.25
C SER A 113 -5.36 -14.55 1.08
N CYS A 114 -4.78 -15.74 1.20
CA CYS A 114 -3.36 -15.99 0.98
C CYS A 114 -3.17 -16.74 -0.34
N GLN A 115 -2.26 -16.26 -1.19
CA GLN A 115 -2.00 -16.86 -2.49
C GLN A 115 -1.25 -18.19 -2.36
N SER A 116 -0.35 -18.30 -1.39
CA SER A 116 0.42 -19.51 -1.11
C SER A 116 0.80 -19.59 0.37
N GLU A 117 1.30 -20.75 0.79
CA GLU A 117 2.05 -20.86 2.05
C GLU A 117 3.38 -20.08 1.96
N PRO A 118 4.01 -19.75 3.10
CA PRO A 118 5.33 -19.14 3.11
C PRO A 118 6.37 -19.95 2.33
N VAL A 119 7.08 -19.28 1.43
CA VAL A 119 8.15 -19.85 0.61
C VAL A 119 9.50 -19.39 1.14
N VAL A 120 10.42 -20.32 1.31
CA VAL A 120 11.79 -20.06 1.76
C VAL A 120 12.67 -19.76 0.56
N PHE A 121 13.30 -18.60 0.57
CA PHE A 121 14.35 -18.18 -0.35
C PHE A 121 15.71 -18.13 0.37
N ASP A 122 16.78 -17.85 -0.34
CA ASP A 122 18.13 -17.80 0.25
C ASP A 122 18.26 -16.77 1.37
N ASN A 123 17.55 -15.64 1.28
CA ASN A 123 17.69 -14.49 2.19
C ASN A 123 16.37 -14.03 2.81
N SER A 124 15.28 -14.77 2.60
CA SER A 124 13.96 -14.37 3.10
C SER A 124 12.98 -15.55 3.16
N ILE A 125 11.88 -15.32 3.86
CA ILE A 125 10.67 -16.15 3.80
C ILE A 125 9.54 -15.20 3.42
N ALA A 126 8.78 -15.52 2.38
CA ALA A 126 7.75 -14.62 1.89
C ALA A 126 6.51 -15.36 1.38
N PHE A 127 5.38 -14.67 1.41
CA PHE A 127 4.13 -15.08 0.77
C PHE A 127 3.32 -13.84 0.38
N VAL A 128 2.29 -14.04 -0.45
CA VAL A 128 1.43 -12.96 -0.94
C VAL A 128 0.02 -13.15 -0.41
N ILE A 129 -0.56 -12.08 0.09
CA ILE A 129 -1.97 -11.97 0.44
C ILE A 129 -2.67 -11.02 -0.53
N HIS A 130 -4.00 -11.01 -0.51
CA HIS A 130 -4.80 -10.08 -1.29
C HIS A 130 -5.71 -9.27 -0.37
N ASP A 131 -5.83 -7.97 -0.67
CA ASP A 131 -6.85 -7.13 -0.07
C ASP A 131 -8.24 -7.44 -0.68
N PRO A 132 -9.35 -6.83 -0.20
CA PRO A 132 -10.69 -7.10 -0.73
C PRO A 132 -10.88 -6.80 -2.21
N ASP A 133 -10.07 -5.91 -2.79
CA ASP A 133 -10.09 -5.57 -4.22
C ASP A 133 -9.12 -6.44 -5.05
N GLY A 134 -8.42 -7.37 -4.42
CA GLY A 134 -7.43 -8.22 -5.08
C GLY A 134 -6.06 -7.57 -5.28
N HIS A 135 -5.75 -6.47 -4.60
CA HIS A 135 -4.39 -5.93 -4.61
C HIS A 135 -3.45 -6.93 -3.93
N PRO A 136 -2.37 -7.36 -4.61
CA PRO A 136 -1.39 -8.23 -3.99
C PRO A 136 -0.54 -7.48 -2.98
N ILE A 137 -0.28 -8.12 -1.86
CA ILE A 137 0.56 -7.59 -0.79
C ILE A 137 1.51 -8.69 -0.37
N GLU A 138 2.81 -8.45 -0.50
CA GLU A 138 3.84 -9.37 -0.03
C GLU A 138 4.06 -9.19 1.48
N ILE A 139 4.12 -10.30 2.19
CA ILE A 139 4.58 -10.36 3.59
C ILE A 139 5.94 -11.04 3.57
N ILE A 140 6.95 -10.38 4.09
CA ILE A 140 8.33 -10.84 4.00
C ILE A 140 9.05 -10.80 5.35
N GLU A 141 9.74 -11.89 5.67
CA GLU A 141 10.71 -11.98 6.75
C GLU A 141 12.10 -12.05 6.14
N TRP A 142 12.94 -11.08 6.41
CA TRP A 142 14.32 -11.09 5.96
C TRP A 142 15.22 -11.89 6.92
N THR A 143 16.22 -12.58 6.38
CA THR A 143 17.33 -13.02 7.22
C THR A 143 18.00 -11.80 7.85
N PRO A 144 18.64 -11.94 9.03
CA PRO A 144 19.13 -10.79 9.80
C PRO A 144 19.95 -9.75 9.04
N ASP A 145 20.69 -10.14 8.02
CA ASP A 145 21.58 -9.23 7.27
C ASP A 145 21.02 -8.76 5.92
N ALA A 146 19.82 -9.20 5.53
CA ALA A 146 19.27 -8.96 4.22
C ALA A 146 18.23 -7.83 4.16
N SER A 147 17.72 -7.36 5.31
CA SER A 147 16.72 -6.27 5.32
C SER A 147 17.31 -4.98 4.77
N PRO A 148 16.63 -4.32 3.81
CA PRO A 148 17.10 -3.06 3.21
C PRO A 148 17.21 -1.91 4.23
N TYR A 149 16.57 -2.03 5.38
CA TYR A 149 16.59 -1.00 6.43
C TYR A 149 17.78 -1.14 7.42
N ARG A 150 18.52 -2.23 7.36
CA ARG A 150 19.71 -2.39 8.24
C ARG A 150 20.92 -1.59 7.76
N ALA A 151 21.01 -1.32 6.47
CA ALA A 151 22.10 -0.54 5.89
C ALA A 151 22.08 0.95 6.29
N SER A 152 20.99 1.45 6.87
CA SER A 152 20.82 2.84 7.32
C SER A 152 21.04 3.05 8.83
N ALA A 153 21.38 2.01 9.58
CA ALA A 153 21.63 2.06 11.02
C ALA A 153 23.13 2.14 11.39
N GLY A 154 23.96 2.47 10.40
CA GLY A 154 25.40 2.66 10.57
C GLY A 154 25.77 4.13 10.77
#